data_f142830917745a40ece4847fb59b0241
#
_entry.id   f142830917745a40ece4847fb59b0241
#
_cell.length_a   1.000
_cell.length_b   1.000
_cell.length_c   1.000
_cell.angle_alpha   90.00
_cell.angle_beta   90.00
_cell.angle_gamma   90.00
#
_symmetry.space_group_name_H-M   'P 1'
#
loop_
_entity.id
_entity.type
_entity.pdbx_description
1 polymer ?
#
loop_
_entity_poly.entity_id
_entity_poly.type
_entity_poly.pdbx_seq_one_letter_code
_entity_poly.pdbx_strand_id
1 'polypeptide(L)'
;ARAWLAVEGEKRRDHMTNAQLINSIMLKQCGIPLDDPVIDDMIRCYEETVVPRMGSGIVRAQPKEGAREAVDTVWSMGLTCALATNPVVSMQCDLARMAWAGFGADDFALISCAENSTRAKPWASYYEEFCGKLGLTPSECLMVGNDAKRDFAHPECGLRTIYVGHARPTRAVWSGQMRDLAVALPY
;
A
#
# COMPACT_ATOMS: atom_id res chain seq x y z
N ALA A 1 11.56 -7.21 -12.97
CA ALA A 1 10.95 -6.14 -13.79
C ALA A 1 9.62 -6.58 -14.44
N ARG A 2 9.54 -7.73 -15.16
CA ARG A 2 8.31 -8.16 -15.87
C ARG A 2 7.13 -8.43 -14.92
N ALA A 3 7.36 -9.07 -13.79
CA ALA A 3 6.31 -9.37 -12.81
C ALA A 3 5.70 -8.09 -12.22
N TRP A 4 6.55 -7.10 -11.90
CA TRP A 4 6.11 -5.81 -11.43
C TRP A 4 5.24 -5.06 -12.45
N LEU A 5 5.69 -4.98 -13.71
CA LEU A 5 4.93 -4.36 -14.79
C LEU A 5 3.57 -5.05 -15.04
N ALA A 6 3.49 -6.36 -14.81
CA ALA A 6 2.24 -7.10 -14.94
C ALA A 6 1.23 -6.73 -13.83
N VAL A 7 1.71 -6.53 -12.60
CA VAL A 7 0.87 -6.09 -11.48
C VAL A 7 0.34 -4.67 -11.70
N GLU A 8 1.18 -3.77 -12.18
CA GLU A 8 0.81 -2.37 -12.45
C GLU A 8 0.01 -2.17 -13.75
N GLY A 9 -0.30 -3.23 -14.48
CA GLY A 9 -1.03 -3.17 -15.75
C GLY A 9 -2.49 -2.72 -15.59
N GLU A 10 -2.89 -1.67 -16.33
CA GLU A 10 -4.27 -1.14 -16.33
C GLU A 10 -5.32 -2.17 -16.75
N LYS A 11 -4.99 -3.02 -17.73
CA LYS A 11 -5.94 -3.94 -18.38
C LYS A 11 -5.97 -5.33 -17.75
N ARG A 12 -5.52 -5.47 -16.51
CA ARG A 12 -5.62 -6.74 -15.80
C ARG A 12 -7.07 -7.18 -15.65
N ARG A 13 -7.36 -8.41 -16.10
CA ARG A 13 -8.70 -9.02 -16.04
C ARG A 13 -8.71 -10.34 -15.26
N ASP A 14 -7.55 -10.79 -14.78
CA ASP A 14 -7.45 -11.96 -13.93
C ASP A 14 -8.01 -11.69 -12.53
N HIS A 15 -8.28 -12.77 -11.80
CA HIS A 15 -8.75 -12.75 -10.41
C HIS A 15 -7.64 -13.14 -9.40
N MET A 16 -6.40 -13.24 -9.89
CA MET A 16 -5.26 -13.59 -9.06
C MET A 16 -4.92 -12.44 -8.12
N THR A 17 -4.46 -12.77 -6.92
CA THR A 17 -3.78 -11.77 -6.09
C THR A 17 -2.47 -11.33 -6.76
N ASN A 18 -1.96 -10.20 -6.35
CA ASN A 18 -0.69 -9.70 -6.88
C ASN A 18 0.46 -10.67 -6.56
N ALA A 19 0.45 -11.29 -5.37
CA ALA A 19 1.41 -12.34 -5.00
C ALA A 19 1.34 -13.54 -5.94
N GLN A 20 0.14 -14.07 -6.20
CA GLN A 20 -0.05 -15.19 -7.13
C GLN A 20 0.44 -14.84 -8.54
N LEU A 21 0.15 -13.64 -9.03
CA LEU A 21 0.61 -13.21 -10.35
C LEU A 21 2.14 -13.08 -10.39
N ILE A 22 2.74 -12.44 -9.39
CA ILE A 22 4.20 -12.28 -9.28
C ILE A 22 4.86 -13.66 -9.28
N ASN A 23 4.41 -14.57 -8.42
CA ASN A 23 4.96 -15.91 -8.28
C ASN A 23 4.82 -16.70 -9.60
N SER A 24 3.63 -16.67 -10.23
CA SER A 24 3.40 -17.36 -11.50
C SER A 24 4.36 -16.91 -12.61
N ILE A 25 4.62 -15.60 -12.70
CA ILE A 25 5.54 -15.05 -13.70
C ILE A 25 6.99 -15.44 -13.36
N MET A 26 7.38 -15.37 -12.09
CA MET A 26 8.73 -15.72 -11.65
C MET A 26 9.02 -17.21 -11.87
N LEU A 27 8.14 -18.10 -11.43
CA LEU A 27 8.28 -19.53 -11.59
C LEU A 27 8.35 -19.93 -13.07
N LYS A 28 7.46 -19.36 -13.90
CA LYS A 28 7.50 -19.56 -15.35
C LYS A 28 8.82 -19.13 -15.99
N GLN A 29 9.40 -18.01 -15.54
CA GLN A 29 10.70 -17.54 -16.03
C GLN A 29 11.87 -18.45 -15.60
N CYS A 30 11.74 -19.11 -14.47
CA CYS A 30 12.73 -20.06 -13.94
C CYS A 30 12.52 -21.50 -14.45
N GLY A 31 11.45 -21.77 -15.22
CA GLY A 31 11.11 -23.12 -15.67
C GLY A 31 10.63 -24.03 -14.55
N ILE A 32 10.11 -23.48 -13.46
CA ILE A 32 9.62 -24.20 -12.28
C ILE A 32 8.12 -24.41 -12.41
N PRO A 33 7.56 -25.61 -12.11
CA PRO A 33 6.13 -25.86 -12.07
C PRO A 33 5.43 -24.94 -11.06
N LEU A 34 4.22 -24.45 -11.39
CA LEU A 34 3.45 -23.53 -10.56
C LEU A 34 2.84 -24.19 -9.31
N ASP A 35 2.77 -25.50 -9.29
CA ASP A 35 2.19 -26.34 -8.24
C ASP A 35 3.25 -27.08 -7.42
N ASP A 36 4.50 -26.64 -7.49
CA ASP A 36 5.58 -27.23 -6.70
C ASP A 36 5.49 -26.80 -5.22
N PRO A 37 5.14 -27.70 -4.29
CA PRO A 37 4.92 -27.35 -2.89
C PRO A 37 6.20 -26.90 -2.19
N VAL A 38 7.38 -27.29 -2.69
CA VAL A 38 8.67 -26.89 -2.11
C VAL A 38 8.88 -25.39 -2.31
N ILE A 39 8.40 -24.84 -3.43
CA ILE A 39 8.55 -23.42 -3.74
C ILE A 39 7.71 -22.56 -2.80
N ASP A 40 6.47 -22.94 -2.51
CA ASP A 40 5.63 -22.21 -1.56
C ASP A 40 6.27 -22.20 -0.16
N ASP A 41 6.81 -23.32 0.28
CA ASP A 41 7.53 -23.41 1.56
C ASP A 41 8.82 -22.57 1.56
N MET A 42 9.55 -22.52 0.45
CA MET A 42 10.75 -21.68 0.32
C MET A 42 10.39 -20.18 0.37
N ILE A 43 9.34 -19.75 -0.34
CA ILE A 43 8.87 -18.36 -0.33
C ILE A 43 8.45 -17.98 1.09
N ARG A 44 7.64 -18.80 1.74
CA ARG A 44 7.20 -18.58 3.11
C ARG A 44 8.39 -18.49 4.08
N CYS A 45 9.32 -19.43 4.01
CA CYS A 45 10.54 -19.42 4.84
C CYS A 45 11.37 -18.13 4.61
N TYR A 46 11.52 -17.70 3.37
CA TYR A 46 12.21 -16.45 3.04
C TYR A 46 11.50 -15.23 3.67
N GLU A 47 10.19 -15.13 3.54
CA GLU A 47 9.41 -14.04 4.09
C GLU A 47 9.44 -14.00 5.63
N GLU A 48 9.37 -15.16 6.28
CA GLU A 48 9.41 -15.26 7.74
C GLU A 48 10.80 -15.03 8.34
N THR A 49 11.87 -15.40 7.62
CA THR A 49 13.22 -15.41 8.19
C THR A 49 14.16 -14.34 7.64
N VAL A 50 14.00 -13.96 6.37
CA VAL A 50 14.90 -13.01 5.68
C VAL A 50 14.30 -11.60 5.68
N VAL A 51 13.03 -11.46 5.31
CA VAL A 51 12.38 -10.15 5.20
C VAL A 51 12.43 -9.33 6.49
N PRO A 52 12.18 -9.88 7.69
CA PRO A 52 12.30 -9.12 8.95
C PRO A 52 13.73 -8.58 9.21
N ARG A 53 14.74 -9.19 8.57
CA ARG A 53 16.14 -8.79 8.70
C ARG A 53 16.60 -7.80 7.62
N MET A 54 15.75 -7.46 6.66
CA MET A 54 16.11 -6.54 5.56
C MET A 54 16.54 -5.16 6.07
N GLY A 55 16.09 -4.76 7.26
CA GLY A 55 16.51 -3.52 7.93
C GLY A 55 17.98 -3.44 8.31
N SER A 56 18.69 -4.57 8.40
CA SER A 56 20.09 -4.61 8.85
C SER A 56 21.06 -3.86 7.92
N GLY A 57 20.71 -3.66 6.65
CA GLY A 57 21.48 -2.89 5.66
C GLY A 57 21.00 -1.46 5.44
N ILE A 58 19.95 -1.02 6.14
CA ILE A 58 19.38 0.32 5.97
C ILE A 58 20.15 1.29 6.83
N VAL A 59 20.80 2.28 6.19
CA VAL A 59 21.61 3.30 6.88
C VAL A 59 20.71 4.23 7.72
N ARG A 60 19.49 4.50 7.27
CA ARG A 60 18.54 5.35 7.97
C ARG A 60 17.10 4.99 7.62
N ALA A 61 16.32 4.62 8.63
CA ALA A 61 14.88 4.56 8.61
C ALA A 61 14.35 5.21 9.88
N GLN A 62 13.38 6.12 9.75
CA GLN A 62 12.82 6.85 10.88
C GLN A 62 11.38 7.25 10.59
N PRO A 63 10.54 7.41 11.62
CA PRO A 63 9.20 7.97 11.48
C PRO A 63 9.24 9.32 10.77
N LYS A 64 8.24 9.58 9.94
CA LYS A 64 8.02 10.90 9.37
C LYS A 64 7.43 11.81 10.46
N GLU A 65 8.00 13.00 10.65
CA GLU A 65 7.51 14.00 11.61
C GLU A 65 6.01 14.27 11.38
N GLY A 66 5.20 14.17 12.43
CA GLY A 66 3.74 14.37 12.41
C GLY A 66 2.93 13.15 11.95
N ALA A 67 3.58 12.04 11.55
CA ALA A 67 2.84 10.88 11.04
C ALA A 67 2.04 10.17 12.16
N ARG A 68 2.60 10.02 13.35
CA ARG A 68 1.91 9.41 14.50
C ARG A 68 0.74 10.28 14.92
N GLU A 69 0.96 11.58 15.08
CA GLU A 69 -0.05 12.55 15.45
C GLU A 69 -1.22 12.57 14.45
N ALA A 70 -0.94 12.43 13.15
CA ALA A 70 -1.98 12.37 12.14
C ALA A 70 -2.84 11.12 12.27
N VAL A 71 -2.24 9.94 12.47
CA VAL A 71 -2.97 8.67 12.69
C VAL A 71 -3.80 8.72 13.97
N ASP A 72 -3.22 9.19 15.07
CA ASP A 72 -3.90 9.32 16.37
C ASP A 72 -5.08 10.31 16.28
N THR A 73 -4.93 11.40 15.50
CA THR A 73 -6.00 12.35 15.22
C THR A 73 -7.16 11.68 14.50
N VAL A 74 -6.90 10.91 13.44
CA VAL A 74 -7.93 10.17 12.69
C VAL A 74 -8.72 9.25 13.63
N TRP A 75 -8.04 8.48 14.47
CA TRP A 75 -8.69 7.59 15.45
C TRP A 75 -9.50 8.36 16.49
N SER A 76 -8.98 9.50 16.98
CA SER A 76 -9.68 10.34 17.96
C SER A 76 -10.96 10.98 17.40
N MET A 77 -11.03 11.16 16.08
CA MET A 77 -12.23 11.63 15.37
C MET A 77 -13.28 10.52 15.15
N GLY A 78 -13.00 9.28 15.59
CA GLY A 78 -13.86 8.13 15.32
C GLY A 78 -13.86 7.66 13.87
N LEU A 79 -12.84 8.05 13.09
CA LEU A 79 -12.67 7.64 11.71
C LEU A 79 -11.79 6.40 11.61
N THR A 80 -11.95 5.66 10.51
CA THR A 80 -11.12 4.48 10.22
C THR A 80 -9.84 4.89 9.51
N CYS A 81 -8.69 4.48 10.05
CA CYS A 81 -7.39 4.64 9.40
C CYS A 81 -6.97 3.32 8.73
N ALA A 82 -6.54 3.38 7.48
CA ALA A 82 -6.09 2.21 6.73
C ALA A 82 -4.83 2.53 5.91
N LEU A 83 -3.94 1.54 5.72
CA LEU A 83 -2.68 1.72 5.02
C LEU A 83 -2.79 1.22 3.57
N ALA A 84 -3.02 2.15 2.65
CA ALA A 84 -3.10 1.90 1.22
C ALA A 84 -1.70 1.97 0.58
N THR A 85 -0.90 0.91 0.65
CA THR A 85 0.40 0.83 -0.04
C THR A 85 0.21 0.51 -1.52
N ASN A 86 1.27 0.61 -2.36
CA ASN A 86 1.23 -0.06 -3.66
C ASN A 86 1.48 -1.56 -3.43
N PRO A 87 0.50 -2.46 -3.64
CA PRO A 87 0.52 -3.82 -3.11
C PRO A 87 1.34 -4.78 -3.99
N VAL A 88 2.64 -4.59 -4.00
CA VAL A 88 3.62 -5.32 -4.82
C VAL A 88 4.66 -6.08 -4.00
N VAL A 89 4.57 -5.96 -2.68
CA VAL A 89 5.39 -6.69 -1.71
C VAL A 89 4.50 -7.44 -0.72
N SER A 90 5.09 -8.40 -0.01
CA SER A 90 4.36 -9.21 0.96
C SER A 90 3.97 -8.41 2.21
N MET A 91 2.96 -8.91 2.94
CA MET A 91 2.55 -8.37 4.24
C MET A 91 3.75 -8.28 5.19
N GLN A 92 4.62 -9.30 5.22
CA GLN A 92 5.80 -9.30 6.10
C GLN A 92 6.75 -8.16 5.77
N CYS A 93 6.93 -7.85 4.48
CA CYS A 93 7.74 -6.72 4.04
C CYS A 93 7.12 -5.38 4.48
N ASP A 94 5.81 -5.23 4.33
CA ASP A 94 5.12 -3.99 4.75
C ASP A 94 5.13 -3.83 6.28
N LEU A 95 4.93 -4.90 7.06
CA LEU A 95 5.05 -4.87 8.51
C LEU A 95 6.45 -4.46 8.98
N ALA A 96 7.51 -4.98 8.35
CA ALA A 96 8.88 -4.57 8.66
C ALA A 96 9.10 -3.07 8.37
N ARG A 97 8.59 -2.57 7.24
CA ARG A 97 8.67 -1.13 6.86
C ARG A 97 7.86 -0.24 7.80
N MET A 98 6.69 -0.71 8.23
CA MET A 98 5.86 -0.02 9.22
C MET A 98 6.58 0.11 10.56
N ALA A 99 7.23 -0.96 11.03
CA ALA A 99 8.02 -0.95 12.26
C ALA A 99 9.15 0.10 12.20
N TRP A 100 9.83 0.26 11.06
CA TRP A 100 10.82 1.32 10.87
C TRP A 100 10.22 2.73 10.93
N ALA A 101 8.95 2.86 10.55
CA ALA A 101 8.21 4.12 10.62
C ALA A 101 7.53 4.34 11.99
N GLY A 102 7.72 3.44 12.96
CA GLY A 102 7.14 3.53 14.30
C GLY A 102 5.68 3.12 14.39
N PHE A 103 5.19 2.27 13.44
CA PHE A 103 3.82 1.77 13.40
C PHE A 103 3.77 0.25 13.53
N GLY A 104 2.66 -0.26 14.09
CA GLY A 104 2.31 -1.67 14.12
C GLY A 104 1.08 -1.99 13.26
N ALA A 105 0.74 -3.27 13.15
CA ALA A 105 -0.45 -3.70 12.41
C ALA A 105 -1.74 -3.11 13.00
N ASP A 106 -1.81 -3.00 14.32
CA ASP A 106 -3.00 -2.53 15.06
C ASP A 106 -3.27 -1.02 14.87
N ASP A 107 -2.33 -0.27 14.29
CA ASP A 107 -2.53 1.14 13.96
C ASP A 107 -3.46 1.34 12.74
N PHE A 108 -3.78 0.26 12.00
CA PHE A 108 -4.56 0.35 10.76
C PHE A 108 -5.61 -0.77 10.68
N ALA A 109 -6.83 -0.41 10.32
CA ALA A 109 -7.93 -1.37 10.15
C ALA A 109 -7.72 -2.32 8.95
N LEU A 110 -6.94 -1.88 7.95
CA LEU A 110 -6.58 -2.66 6.76
C LEU A 110 -5.21 -2.21 6.26
N ILE A 111 -4.38 -3.16 5.87
CA ILE A 111 -3.09 -2.94 5.20
C ILE A 111 -3.16 -3.64 3.85
N SER A 112 -2.99 -2.90 2.73
CA SER A 112 -2.88 -3.54 1.42
C SER A 112 -1.49 -4.13 1.21
N CYS A 113 -1.45 -5.36 0.69
CA CYS A 113 -0.23 -6.08 0.35
C CYS A 113 -0.45 -6.96 -0.88
N ALA A 114 0.59 -7.61 -1.37
CA ALA A 114 0.51 -8.43 -2.57
C ALA A 114 -0.45 -9.62 -2.43
N GLU A 115 -0.58 -10.18 -1.22
CA GLU A 115 -1.42 -11.35 -0.93
C GLU A 115 -2.91 -11.02 -0.90
N ASN A 116 -3.27 -9.80 -0.50
CA ASN A 116 -4.66 -9.42 -0.32
C ASN A 116 -5.19 -8.44 -1.38
N SER A 117 -4.43 -8.11 -2.40
CA SER A 117 -4.83 -7.16 -3.44
C SER A 117 -4.73 -7.79 -4.83
N THR A 118 -5.69 -7.48 -5.71
CA THR A 118 -5.72 -7.97 -7.09
C THR A 118 -5.36 -6.88 -8.10
N ARG A 119 -5.26 -5.65 -7.67
CA ARG A 119 -4.96 -4.46 -8.47
C ARG A 119 -3.85 -3.64 -7.81
N ALA A 120 -3.38 -2.60 -8.50
CA ALA A 120 -2.33 -1.71 -8.02
C ALA A 120 -2.64 -0.25 -8.36
N LYS A 121 -2.01 0.68 -7.65
CA LYS A 121 -2.05 2.11 -7.93
C LYS A 121 -1.44 2.40 -9.31
N PRO A 122 -1.90 3.40 -10.04
CA PRO A 122 -2.92 4.40 -9.66
C PRO A 122 -4.35 4.04 -10.08
N TRP A 123 -4.60 2.81 -10.50
CA TRP A 123 -5.85 2.44 -11.14
C TRP A 123 -7.04 2.55 -10.19
N ALA A 124 -8.16 3.11 -10.68
CA ALA A 124 -9.39 3.26 -9.90
C ALA A 124 -9.83 1.94 -9.27
N SER A 125 -9.70 0.83 -10.01
CA SER A 125 -10.03 -0.51 -9.54
C SER A 125 -9.26 -0.95 -8.29
N TYR A 126 -8.05 -0.44 -8.05
CA TYR A 126 -7.34 -0.67 -6.79
C TYR A 126 -8.04 0.05 -5.62
N TYR A 127 -8.42 1.29 -5.80
CA TYR A 127 -9.06 2.08 -4.74
C TYR A 127 -10.48 1.59 -4.45
N GLU A 128 -11.22 1.19 -5.50
CA GLU A 128 -12.53 0.55 -5.37
C GLU A 128 -12.44 -0.77 -4.59
N GLU A 129 -11.46 -1.62 -4.92
CA GLU A 129 -11.19 -2.87 -4.20
C GLU A 129 -10.81 -2.60 -2.76
N PHE A 130 -9.91 -1.64 -2.50
CA PHE A 130 -9.41 -1.33 -1.16
C PHE A 130 -10.50 -0.74 -0.27
N CYS A 131 -11.25 0.25 -0.76
CA CYS A 131 -12.38 0.83 -0.03
C CYS A 131 -13.50 -0.19 0.21
N GLY A 132 -13.80 -1.03 -0.79
CA GLY A 132 -14.80 -2.10 -0.67
C GLY A 132 -14.49 -3.12 0.44
N LYS A 133 -13.21 -3.42 0.69
CA LYS A 133 -12.79 -4.27 1.82
C LYS A 133 -13.07 -3.65 3.19
N LEU A 134 -13.19 -2.33 3.25
CA LEU A 134 -13.59 -1.58 4.46
C LEU A 134 -15.11 -1.38 4.54
N GLY A 135 -15.88 -1.88 3.54
CA GLY A 135 -17.31 -1.65 3.44
C GLY A 135 -17.68 -0.24 3.00
N LEU A 136 -16.74 0.48 2.35
CA LEU A 136 -16.87 1.87 1.93
C LEU A 136 -16.76 2.01 0.41
N THR A 137 -17.27 3.12 -0.11
CA THR A 137 -16.99 3.57 -1.48
C THR A 137 -15.84 4.57 -1.51
N PRO A 138 -15.14 4.76 -2.65
CA PRO A 138 -14.08 5.77 -2.74
C PRO A 138 -14.50 7.18 -2.37
N SER A 139 -15.76 7.56 -2.63
CA SER A 139 -16.28 8.89 -2.31
C SER A 139 -16.45 9.15 -0.79
N GLU A 140 -16.50 8.09 0.02
CA GLU A 140 -16.53 8.16 1.48
C GLU A 140 -15.13 8.17 2.10
N CYS A 141 -14.10 8.04 1.27
CA CYS A 141 -12.72 7.92 1.71
C CYS A 141 -11.88 9.14 1.33
N LEU A 142 -10.80 9.35 2.08
CA LEU A 142 -9.81 10.38 1.82
C LEU A 142 -8.44 9.71 1.73
N MET A 143 -7.79 9.80 0.56
CA MET A 143 -6.42 9.34 0.38
C MET A 143 -5.44 10.38 0.90
N VAL A 144 -4.48 9.98 1.72
CA VAL A 144 -3.33 10.78 2.09
C VAL A 144 -2.10 10.17 1.44
N GLY A 145 -1.44 10.90 0.55
CA GLY A 145 -0.32 10.37 -0.23
C GLY A 145 0.73 11.39 -0.58
N ASN A 146 1.88 10.93 -1.03
CA ASN A 146 3.03 11.75 -1.41
C ASN A 146 3.52 11.51 -2.84
N ASP A 147 2.90 10.58 -3.55
CA ASP A 147 3.22 10.30 -4.95
C ASP A 147 2.12 10.82 -5.87
N ALA A 148 2.40 11.95 -6.55
CA ALA A 148 1.43 12.59 -7.45
C ALA A 148 1.04 11.73 -8.66
N LYS A 149 1.75 10.64 -8.94
CA LYS A 149 1.42 9.71 -10.02
C LYS A 149 0.62 8.50 -9.55
N ARG A 150 0.84 8.06 -8.31
CA ARG A 150 0.23 6.83 -7.79
C ARG A 150 -0.91 7.07 -6.82
N ASP A 151 -0.92 8.17 -6.07
CA ASP A 151 -1.91 8.41 -5.01
C ASP A 151 -3.17 9.15 -5.49
N PHE A 152 -3.26 9.43 -6.79
CA PHE A 152 -4.47 9.97 -7.43
C PHE A 152 -5.07 8.91 -8.36
N ALA A 153 -6.28 8.46 -8.05
CA ALA A 153 -6.97 7.44 -8.84
C ALA A 153 -7.07 7.81 -10.33
N HIS A 154 -6.84 6.84 -11.20
CA HIS A 154 -6.99 6.97 -12.65
C HIS A 154 -7.75 5.76 -13.24
N PRO A 155 -8.87 5.98 -13.97
CA PRO A 155 -9.64 7.23 -14.01
C PRO A 155 -10.12 7.68 -12.62
N GLU A 156 -10.66 8.87 -12.50
CA GLU A 156 -11.24 9.34 -11.25
C GLU A 156 -12.41 8.47 -10.81
N CYS A 157 -12.47 8.11 -9.52
CA CYS A 157 -13.50 7.24 -8.93
C CYS A 157 -14.23 7.87 -7.74
N GLY A 158 -14.14 9.19 -7.59
CA GLY A 158 -14.74 9.93 -6.48
C GLY A 158 -13.84 10.04 -5.23
N LEU A 159 -12.70 9.34 -5.20
CA LEU A 159 -11.74 9.44 -4.10
C LEU A 159 -11.09 10.83 -4.08
N ARG A 160 -11.19 11.52 -2.94
CA ARG A 160 -10.47 12.77 -2.71
C ARG A 160 -9.07 12.48 -2.19
N THR A 161 -8.10 13.32 -2.57
CA THR A 161 -6.70 13.11 -2.19
C THR A 161 -6.09 14.35 -1.55
N ILE A 162 -5.50 14.17 -0.38
CA ILE A 162 -4.57 15.09 0.29
C ILE A 162 -3.15 14.73 -0.17
N TYR A 163 -2.37 15.74 -0.54
CA TYR A 163 -0.97 15.55 -0.90
C TYR A 163 -0.03 16.04 0.21
N VAL A 164 0.82 15.14 0.71
CA VAL A 164 1.82 15.46 1.74
C VAL A 164 3.21 15.50 1.12
N GLY A 165 3.75 16.72 0.97
CA GLY A 165 5.04 16.95 0.33
C GLY A 165 5.22 18.39 -0.13
N HIS A 166 6.26 18.61 -0.96
CA HIS A 166 6.59 19.96 -1.45
C HIS A 166 5.78 20.38 -2.68
N ALA A 167 5.29 19.42 -3.48
CA ALA A 167 4.49 19.72 -4.67
C ALA A 167 3.09 20.23 -4.30
N ARG A 168 2.41 20.80 -5.28
CA ARG A 168 1.02 21.29 -5.17
C ARG A 168 0.21 20.76 -6.35
N PRO A 169 -0.11 19.45 -6.37
CA PRO A 169 -0.92 18.87 -7.44
C PRO A 169 -2.30 19.52 -7.47
N THR A 170 -2.76 19.91 -8.65
CA THR A 170 -4.06 20.58 -8.83
C THR A 170 -5.26 19.73 -8.41
N ARG A 171 -5.12 18.40 -8.45
CA ARG A 171 -6.16 17.45 -8.02
C ARG A 171 -6.23 17.24 -6.49
N ALA A 172 -5.24 17.73 -5.74
CA ALA A 172 -5.25 17.61 -4.29
C ALA A 172 -6.25 18.59 -3.66
N VAL A 173 -7.09 18.08 -2.75
CA VAL A 173 -8.02 18.92 -1.98
C VAL A 173 -7.27 19.76 -0.93
N TRP A 174 -6.12 19.28 -0.50
CA TRP A 174 -5.17 19.99 0.36
C TRP A 174 -3.75 19.53 0.06
N SER A 175 -2.76 20.39 0.26
CA SER A 175 -1.35 20.06 0.10
C SER A 175 -0.50 20.77 1.16
N GLY A 176 0.33 20.01 1.87
CA GLY A 176 1.19 20.51 2.95
C GLY A 176 2.25 19.51 3.38
N GLN A 177 2.85 19.73 4.55
CA GLN A 177 3.76 18.76 5.13
C GLN A 177 3.01 17.76 6.02
N MET A 178 3.56 16.59 6.24
CA MET A 178 2.95 15.57 7.11
C MET A 178 2.70 16.09 8.52
N ARG A 179 3.61 16.88 9.08
CA ARG A 179 3.50 17.49 10.43
C ARG A 179 2.32 18.46 10.55
N ASP A 180 1.84 19.00 9.45
CA ASP A 180 0.72 19.95 9.45
C ASP A 180 -0.64 19.24 9.29
N LEU A 181 -0.61 17.93 8.97
CA LEU A 181 -1.80 17.16 8.60
C LEU A 181 -2.77 17.01 9.78
N ALA A 182 -2.28 16.72 10.98
CA ALA A 182 -3.12 16.55 12.17
C ALA A 182 -3.97 17.79 12.48
N VAL A 183 -3.46 18.97 12.17
CA VAL A 183 -4.18 20.24 12.33
C VAL A 183 -5.16 20.49 11.18
N ALA A 184 -4.83 20.03 9.97
CA ALA A 184 -5.65 20.25 8.77
C ALA A 184 -6.85 19.29 8.65
N LEU A 185 -6.76 18.08 9.23
CA LEU A 185 -7.80 17.05 9.13
C LEU A 185 -9.17 17.44 9.71
N PRO A 186 -9.27 18.19 10.82
CA PRO A 186 -10.56 18.57 11.42
C PRO A 186 -11.37 19.59 10.60
N TYR A 187 -10.80 20.19 9.55
CA TYR A 187 -11.40 21.22 8.69
C TYR A 187 -11.59 20.71 7.27
#